data_5dbbe71b45cea076e6fc16f4c8ad758b
#
_entry.id   5dbbe71b45cea076e6fc16f4c8ad758b
#
_cell.length_a   1.000
_cell.length_b   1.000
_cell.length_c   1.000
_cell.angle_alpha   90.00
_cell.angle_beta   90.00
_cell.angle_gamma   90.00
#
_symmetry.space_group_name_H-M   'P 1'
#
loop_
_entity.id
_entity.type
_entity.pdbx_description
1 polymer ?
#
loop_
_entity_poly.entity_id
_entity_poly.type
_entity_poly.pdbx_seq_one_letter_code
_entity_poly.pdbx_strand_id
1 'polypeptide(L)'
;MRPGVLVAVLVSASLLTLGAAPADGSAARPLPARMADTGGGTQLITAVAPDTGSTTGTVTWWDRGGGGDGRWVASGSAPARFGSGGLTEGATRVQGTNTTPTGLYDLPYAFGIEAAPHGTAYPYRPVRQDSWWCQDNASRSYNRWTEPRPADCRATEAEHLVTYRTQYAYALVVGFNYDRPVRGRGAGIFLHVDGRGATAGCVSVPEDAMRRILRWAEPEERPHLAIGTSGGATAITRY
;
A
#
# COMPACT_ATOMS: atom_id res chain seq x y z
N MET A 1 -3.18 -27.05 94.49
CA MET A 1 -3.28 -27.68 93.17
C MET A 1 -4.29 -26.91 92.35
N ARG A 2 -3.83 -26.18 91.37
CA ARG A 2 -4.67 -25.43 90.41
C ARG A 2 -4.51 -26.08 89.05
N PRO A 3 -5.58 -26.40 88.28
CA PRO A 3 -5.47 -26.94 86.94
C PRO A 3 -5.22 -25.81 85.92
N GLY A 4 -4.24 -26.04 85.06
CA GLY A 4 -3.92 -25.14 83.92
C GLY A 4 -4.92 -25.35 82.79
N VAL A 5 -5.40 -24.22 82.26
CA VAL A 5 -6.28 -24.21 81.10
C VAL A 5 -5.36 -24.08 79.83
N LEU A 6 -5.41 -25.08 78.98
CA LEU A 6 -4.80 -24.99 77.64
C LEU A 6 -5.77 -24.24 76.69
N VAL A 7 -5.31 -23.11 76.19
CA VAL A 7 -5.99 -22.37 75.08
C VAL A 7 -5.40 -22.84 73.75
N ALA A 8 -6.21 -23.54 72.97
CA ALA A 8 -5.84 -23.90 71.57
C ALA A 8 -6.16 -22.73 70.63
N VAL A 9 -5.13 -22.19 70.04
CA VAL A 9 -5.26 -21.15 68.98
C VAL A 9 -5.43 -21.85 67.61
N LEU A 10 -6.65 -21.78 67.12
CA LEU A 10 -6.93 -22.18 65.72
C LEU A 10 -6.46 -21.08 64.73
N VAL A 11 -5.40 -21.35 63.98
CA VAL A 11 -4.96 -20.49 62.85
C VAL A 11 -5.74 -20.91 61.60
N SER A 12 -6.69 -20.07 61.20
CA SER A 12 -7.43 -20.24 59.94
C SER A 12 -6.58 -19.71 58.80
N ALA A 13 -6.06 -20.62 57.97
CA ALA A 13 -5.35 -20.25 56.73
C ALA A 13 -6.40 -19.94 55.64
N SER A 14 -6.57 -18.64 55.32
CA SER A 14 -7.37 -18.21 54.17
C SER A 14 -6.56 -18.38 52.89
N LEU A 15 -6.92 -19.36 52.06
CA LEU A 15 -6.39 -19.46 50.69
C LEU A 15 -6.99 -18.33 49.84
N LEU A 16 -6.17 -17.33 49.51
CA LEU A 16 -6.48 -16.39 48.44
C LEU A 16 -6.29 -17.11 47.11
N THR A 17 -7.37 -17.49 46.45
CA THR A 17 -7.35 -17.87 45.04
C THR A 17 -7.15 -16.61 44.21
N LEU A 18 -5.92 -16.37 43.68
CA LEU A 18 -5.72 -15.40 42.59
C LEU A 18 -6.46 -15.95 41.38
N GLY A 19 -7.65 -15.40 41.13
CA GLY A 19 -8.32 -15.56 39.86
C GLY A 19 -7.49 -14.86 38.78
N ALA A 20 -6.82 -15.62 37.89
CA ALA A 20 -6.27 -15.10 36.66
C ALA A 20 -7.45 -14.58 35.83
N ALA A 21 -7.55 -13.26 35.66
CA ALA A 21 -8.47 -12.69 34.69
C ALA A 21 -8.07 -13.21 33.29
N PRO A 22 -9.01 -13.67 32.46
CA PRO A 22 -8.70 -13.99 31.09
C PRO A 22 -8.17 -12.71 30.43
N ALA A 23 -6.95 -12.76 29.92
CA ALA A 23 -6.45 -11.73 29.02
C ALA A 23 -7.29 -11.83 27.74
N ASP A 24 -8.38 -11.08 27.65
CA ASP A 24 -9.08 -10.81 26.41
C ASP A 24 -8.15 -10.02 25.51
N GLY A 25 -7.20 -10.72 24.90
CA GLY A 25 -6.40 -10.27 23.79
C GLY A 25 -7.29 -10.19 22.55
N SER A 26 -8.25 -9.26 22.55
CA SER A 26 -8.94 -8.87 21.33
C SER A 26 -7.88 -8.28 20.40
N ALA A 27 -7.23 -9.12 19.58
CA ALA A 27 -6.33 -8.67 18.56
C ALA A 27 -7.07 -7.62 17.72
N ALA A 28 -6.51 -6.40 17.66
CA ALA A 28 -7.13 -5.31 16.92
C ALA A 28 -7.45 -5.80 15.51
N ARG A 29 -8.68 -5.55 15.03
CA ARG A 29 -9.08 -5.97 13.67
C ARG A 29 -8.05 -5.46 12.66
N PRO A 30 -7.64 -6.29 11.68
CA PRO A 30 -6.71 -5.87 10.63
C PRO A 30 -7.24 -4.64 9.88
N LEU A 31 -6.34 -3.80 9.39
CA LEU A 31 -6.70 -2.53 8.75
C LEU A 31 -7.79 -2.67 7.67
N PRO A 32 -7.72 -3.64 6.73
CA PRO A 32 -8.77 -3.78 5.71
C PRO A 32 -10.17 -4.02 6.27
N ALA A 33 -10.28 -4.69 7.43
CA ALA A 33 -11.57 -4.93 8.09
C ALA A 33 -12.18 -3.68 8.77
N ARG A 34 -11.43 -2.57 8.80
CA ARG A 34 -11.85 -1.28 9.36
C ARG A 34 -12.03 -0.20 8.30
N MET A 35 -11.66 -0.48 7.05
CA MET A 35 -11.77 0.47 5.94
C MET A 35 -13.22 0.59 5.45
N ALA A 36 -13.59 1.76 4.98
CA ALA A 36 -14.91 2.02 4.40
C ALA A 36 -15.10 1.27 3.07
N ASP A 37 -14.04 1.11 2.29
CA ASP A 37 -14.04 0.39 1.01
C ASP A 37 -12.69 -0.30 0.81
N THR A 38 -12.69 -1.53 0.27
CA THR A 38 -11.51 -2.32 -0.07
C THR A 38 -11.42 -2.64 -1.56
N GLY A 39 -12.30 -2.08 -2.39
CA GLY A 39 -12.34 -2.31 -3.83
C GLY A 39 -13.18 -3.52 -4.25
N GLY A 40 -13.70 -4.30 -3.29
CA GLY A 40 -14.54 -5.47 -3.56
C GLY A 40 -13.79 -6.68 -4.12
N GLY A 41 -12.45 -6.66 -4.16
CA GLY A 41 -11.60 -7.82 -4.41
C GLY A 41 -11.28 -8.59 -3.13
N THR A 42 -10.55 -9.69 -3.28
CA THR A 42 -10.07 -10.53 -2.19
C THR A 42 -8.57 -10.30 -1.90
N GLN A 43 -7.91 -9.50 -2.72
CA GLN A 43 -6.56 -9.01 -2.49
C GLN A 43 -6.54 -7.49 -2.33
N LEU A 44 -5.76 -7.01 -1.36
CA LEU A 44 -5.59 -5.58 -1.08
C LEU A 44 -4.15 -5.28 -0.71
N ILE A 45 -3.61 -4.21 -1.24
CA ILE A 45 -2.37 -3.59 -0.77
C ILE A 45 -2.75 -2.34 0.02
N THR A 46 -2.22 -2.16 1.22
CA THR A 46 -2.33 -0.92 1.98
C THR A 46 -0.97 -0.25 2.05
N ALA A 47 -0.88 1.03 1.70
CA ALA A 47 0.30 1.87 1.85
C ALA A 47 -0.03 2.97 2.87
N VAL A 48 0.51 2.84 4.08
CA VAL A 48 0.11 3.65 5.24
C VAL A 48 1.29 4.44 5.78
N ALA A 49 1.16 5.75 5.81
CA ALA A 49 2.06 6.67 6.47
C ALA A 49 1.55 7.03 7.88
N PRO A 50 2.41 7.44 8.83
CA PRO A 50 1.97 7.94 10.14
C PRO A 50 1.02 9.13 10.03
N ASP A 51 1.36 10.11 9.19
CA ASP A 51 0.62 11.35 8.95
C ASP A 51 0.82 11.85 7.51
N THR A 52 0.15 12.94 7.14
CA THR A 52 0.20 13.51 5.79
C THR A 52 1.54 14.17 5.43
N GLY A 53 2.36 14.56 6.41
CA GLY A 53 3.70 15.11 6.16
C GLY A 53 4.79 14.03 6.05
N SER A 54 4.46 12.78 6.33
CA SER A 54 5.42 11.69 6.35
C SER A 54 5.83 11.25 4.94
N THR A 55 7.13 11.01 4.75
CA THR A 55 7.72 10.48 3.51
C THR A 55 8.05 8.99 3.61
N THR A 56 7.75 8.36 4.75
CA THR A 56 7.98 6.94 5.03
C THR A 56 6.77 6.32 5.70
N GLY A 57 6.65 5.00 5.63
CA GLY A 57 5.59 4.25 6.25
C GLY A 57 5.70 2.77 5.94
N THR A 58 4.58 2.10 5.76
CA THR A 58 4.51 0.64 5.56
C THR A 58 3.56 0.29 4.43
N VAL A 59 4.00 -0.60 3.55
CA VAL A 59 3.15 -1.33 2.62
C VAL A 59 2.88 -2.71 3.19
N THR A 60 1.61 -3.12 3.22
CA THR A 60 1.20 -4.48 3.60
C THR A 60 0.25 -5.02 2.52
N TRP A 61 0.45 -6.27 2.10
CA TRP A 61 -0.46 -6.92 1.17
C TRP A 61 -1.23 -8.02 1.91
N TRP A 62 -2.53 -8.11 1.60
CA TRP A 62 -3.53 -8.82 2.36
C TRP A 62 -4.34 -9.73 1.47
N ASP A 63 -4.62 -10.94 1.93
CA ASP A 63 -5.61 -11.82 1.35
C ASP A 63 -6.86 -11.87 2.23
N ARG A 64 -8.02 -11.92 1.58
CA ARG A 64 -9.28 -12.17 2.24
C ARG A 64 -9.60 -13.65 2.15
N GLY A 65 -9.59 -14.35 3.28
CA GLY A 65 -9.75 -15.80 3.34
C GLY A 65 -10.99 -16.31 2.61
N GLY A 66 -10.78 -17.27 1.69
CA GLY A 66 -11.84 -17.94 0.95
C GLY A 66 -12.63 -18.98 1.76
N GLY A 67 -12.30 -19.20 3.03
CA GLY A 67 -12.88 -20.21 3.91
C GLY A 67 -14.24 -19.85 4.54
N GLY A 68 -14.94 -18.84 4.02
CA GLY A 68 -16.28 -18.47 4.50
C GLY A 68 -16.31 -17.49 5.67
N ASP A 69 -15.19 -17.21 6.33
CA ASP A 69 -15.09 -16.24 7.43
C ASP A 69 -14.81 -14.80 6.96
N GLY A 70 -14.43 -14.62 5.68
CA GLY A 70 -14.16 -13.31 5.07
C GLY A 70 -13.08 -12.47 5.76
N ARG A 71 -12.23 -13.10 6.58
CA ARG A 71 -11.19 -12.42 7.35
C ARG A 71 -10.02 -12.00 6.47
N TRP A 72 -9.51 -10.80 6.71
CA TRP A 72 -8.28 -10.33 6.11
C TRP A 72 -7.05 -10.82 6.88
N VAL A 73 -6.09 -11.39 6.16
CA VAL A 73 -4.82 -11.89 6.69
C VAL A 73 -3.69 -11.21 5.93
N ALA A 74 -2.67 -10.73 6.64
CA ALA A 74 -1.48 -10.16 6.01
C ALA A 74 -0.63 -11.28 5.41
N SER A 75 -0.36 -11.22 4.11
CA SER A 75 0.53 -12.13 3.38
C SER A 75 1.97 -11.63 3.37
N GLY A 76 2.16 -10.35 3.66
CA GLY A 76 3.47 -9.77 3.87
C GLY A 76 3.42 -8.27 4.11
N SER A 77 4.56 -7.73 4.50
CA SER A 77 4.73 -6.30 4.79
C SER A 77 6.17 -5.87 4.48
N ALA A 78 6.34 -4.59 4.18
CA ALA A 78 7.66 -3.98 3.93
C ALA A 78 7.64 -2.49 4.29
N PRO A 79 8.80 -1.89 4.64
CA PRO A 79 8.92 -0.45 4.71
C PRO A 79 8.59 0.17 3.36
N ALA A 80 8.02 1.37 3.38
CA ALA A 80 7.64 2.10 2.18
C ALA A 80 8.10 3.54 2.23
N ARG A 81 8.26 4.15 1.04
CA ARG A 81 8.51 5.58 0.89
C ARG A 81 7.41 6.21 0.04
N PHE A 82 7.14 7.46 0.35
CA PHE A 82 6.13 8.29 -0.30
C PHE A 82 6.77 9.53 -0.94
N GLY A 83 5.93 10.36 -1.51
CA GLY A 83 6.34 11.62 -2.11
C GLY A 83 7.09 12.53 -1.15
N SER A 84 8.07 13.29 -1.65
CA SER A 84 8.83 14.27 -0.86
C SER A 84 7.97 15.40 -0.30
N GLY A 85 6.78 15.63 -0.88
CA GLY A 85 5.74 16.52 -0.36
C GLY A 85 4.78 15.86 0.62
N GLY A 86 5.05 14.60 1.06
CA GLY A 86 4.13 13.84 1.90
C GLY A 86 2.93 13.28 1.13
N LEU A 87 1.77 13.21 1.78
CA LEU A 87 0.53 12.70 1.22
C LEU A 87 -0.51 13.81 1.09
N THR A 88 -1.39 13.70 0.10
CA THR A 88 -2.53 14.60 -0.07
C THR A 88 -3.73 13.82 -0.62
N GLU A 89 -4.93 14.36 -0.44
CA GLU A 89 -6.13 13.73 -0.99
C GLU A 89 -6.06 13.64 -2.52
N GLY A 90 -6.30 12.43 -3.08
CA GLY A 90 -6.18 12.20 -4.50
C GLY A 90 -7.13 13.05 -5.36
N ALA A 91 -8.35 13.29 -4.86
CA ALA A 91 -9.35 14.09 -5.58
C ALA A 91 -8.92 15.55 -5.80
N THR A 92 -8.12 16.11 -4.90
CA THR A 92 -7.69 17.52 -4.90
C THR A 92 -6.19 17.70 -5.17
N ARG A 93 -5.45 16.60 -5.40
CA ARG A 93 -4.01 16.67 -5.68
C ARG A 93 -3.70 17.57 -6.87
N VAL A 94 -2.59 18.28 -6.77
CA VAL A 94 -2.05 19.14 -7.84
C VAL A 94 -0.74 18.56 -8.36
N GLN A 95 -0.58 18.54 -9.69
CA GLN A 95 0.66 18.08 -10.35
C GLN A 95 1.85 18.94 -9.91
N GLY A 96 3.03 18.32 -9.78
CA GLY A 96 4.26 19.02 -9.40
C GLY A 96 4.44 19.26 -7.91
N THR A 97 3.48 18.87 -7.04
CA THR A 97 3.60 19.01 -5.58
C THR A 97 4.45 17.91 -4.93
N ASN A 98 4.84 16.89 -5.68
CA ASN A 98 5.56 15.71 -5.20
C ASN A 98 4.84 14.98 -4.05
N THR A 99 3.52 15.14 -3.93
CA THR A 99 2.72 14.45 -2.92
C THR A 99 2.22 13.11 -3.44
N THR A 100 2.12 12.11 -2.56
CA THR A 100 1.46 10.83 -2.87
C THR A 100 -0.05 10.98 -2.68
N PRO A 101 -0.88 10.62 -3.69
CA PRO A 101 -2.33 10.74 -3.58
C PRO A 101 -2.91 9.69 -2.64
N THR A 102 -3.64 10.08 -1.60
CA THR A 102 -4.45 9.17 -0.79
C THR A 102 -5.70 8.75 -1.53
N GLY A 103 -6.16 7.53 -1.29
CA GLY A 103 -7.36 6.97 -1.92
C GLY A 103 -7.26 5.46 -2.10
N LEU A 104 -8.28 4.89 -2.74
CA LEU A 104 -8.35 3.48 -3.12
C LEU A 104 -8.32 3.39 -4.65
N TYR A 105 -7.36 2.63 -5.18
CA TYR A 105 -7.04 2.60 -6.61
C TYR A 105 -7.00 1.18 -7.16
N ASP A 106 -7.50 1.00 -8.37
CA ASP A 106 -7.27 -0.19 -9.18
C ASP A 106 -5.78 -0.27 -9.55
N LEU A 107 -5.33 -1.46 -9.93
CA LEU A 107 -3.98 -1.73 -10.43
C LEU A 107 -4.09 -2.22 -11.88
N PRO A 108 -4.02 -1.34 -12.89
CA PRO A 108 -4.29 -1.72 -14.28
C PRO A 108 -3.38 -2.82 -14.83
N TYR A 109 -2.07 -2.73 -14.57
CA TYR A 109 -1.05 -3.71 -14.97
C TYR A 109 0.28 -3.45 -14.28
N ALA A 110 1.14 -4.46 -14.29
CA ALA A 110 2.54 -4.34 -13.89
C ALA A 110 3.44 -4.03 -15.09
N PHE A 111 4.61 -3.48 -14.81
CA PHE A 111 5.64 -3.28 -15.82
C PHE A 111 7.04 -3.37 -15.22
N GLY A 112 8.06 -3.48 -16.06
CA GLY A 112 9.43 -3.41 -15.60
C GLY A 112 10.47 -3.48 -16.68
N ILE A 113 11.68 -3.02 -16.34
CA ILE A 113 12.89 -3.14 -17.16
C ILE A 113 13.38 -4.59 -17.10
N GLU A 114 13.28 -5.21 -15.93
CA GLU A 114 13.57 -6.63 -15.72
C GLU A 114 12.40 -7.51 -16.19
N ALA A 115 12.69 -8.75 -16.51
CA ALA A 115 11.65 -9.73 -16.80
C ALA A 115 10.75 -9.96 -15.58
N ALA A 116 9.45 -10.21 -15.82
CA ALA A 116 8.52 -10.51 -14.74
C ALA A 116 9.08 -11.63 -13.82
N PRO A 117 9.03 -11.48 -12.50
CA PRO A 117 9.43 -12.56 -11.59
C PRO A 117 8.72 -13.85 -11.93
N HIS A 118 9.44 -14.98 -11.90
CA HIS A 118 8.83 -16.29 -12.15
C HIS A 118 7.63 -16.50 -11.21
N GLY A 119 6.49 -16.95 -11.75
CA GLY A 119 5.24 -17.13 -11.02
C GLY A 119 4.36 -15.88 -10.97
N THR A 120 4.70 -14.79 -11.68
CA THR A 120 3.80 -13.63 -11.82
C THR A 120 2.66 -13.98 -12.78
N ALA A 121 1.42 -13.95 -12.29
CA ALA A 121 0.19 -14.10 -13.08
C ALA A 121 -0.36 -12.74 -13.56
N TYR A 122 0.01 -11.65 -12.89
CA TYR A 122 -0.47 -10.32 -13.19
C TYR A 122 -0.03 -9.84 -14.58
N PRO A 123 -0.90 -9.12 -15.34
CA PRO A 123 -0.52 -8.57 -16.65
C PRO A 123 0.75 -7.74 -16.53
N TYR A 124 1.77 -8.09 -17.32
CA TYR A 124 3.11 -7.48 -17.21
C TYR A 124 3.58 -6.92 -18.56
N ARG A 125 3.91 -5.64 -18.58
CA ARG A 125 4.42 -4.95 -19.75
C ARG A 125 5.93 -4.72 -19.64
N PRO A 126 6.78 -5.30 -20.53
CA PRO A 126 8.21 -5.01 -20.51
C PRO A 126 8.49 -3.58 -20.96
N VAL A 127 9.38 -2.91 -20.24
CA VAL A 127 9.90 -1.60 -20.65
C VAL A 127 10.88 -1.79 -21.81
N ARG A 128 10.71 -1.01 -22.86
CA ARG A 128 11.56 -0.97 -24.06
C ARG A 128 12.29 0.36 -24.16
N GLN A 129 13.20 0.47 -25.13
CA GLN A 129 14.00 1.68 -25.32
C GLN A 129 13.16 2.92 -25.62
N ASP A 130 11.99 2.75 -26.23
CA ASP A 130 11.06 3.81 -26.63
C ASP A 130 9.82 3.91 -25.74
N SER A 131 9.84 3.27 -24.57
CA SER A 131 8.74 3.33 -23.57
C SER A 131 8.78 4.63 -22.78
N TRP A 132 7.65 5.34 -22.76
CA TRP A 132 7.46 6.61 -22.08
C TRP A 132 6.16 6.64 -21.31
N TRP A 133 6.15 7.41 -20.22
CA TRP A 133 4.92 7.82 -19.56
C TRP A 133 4.72 9.32 -19.74
N CYS A 134 3.67 9.72 -20.45
CA CYS A 134 3.39 11.12 -20.72
C CYS A 134 2.68 11.78 -19.53
N GLN A 135 3.25 12.86 -19.01
CA GLN A 135 2.68 13.67 -17.93
C GLN A 135 2.36 15.11 -18.39
N ASP A 136 2.51 15.38 -19.69
CA ASP A 136 2.26 16.70 -20.26
C ASP A 136 0.77 17.02 -20.31
N ASN A 137 0.36 18.02 -19.53
CA ASN A 137 -1.01 18.48 -19.47
C ASN A 137 -1.58 18.95 -20.82
N ALA A 138 -0.75 19.29 -21.78
CA ALA A 138 -1.18 19.70 -23.12
C ALA A 138 -1.35 18.50 -24.08
N SER A 139 -0.74 17.35 -23.78
CA SER A 139 -0.78 16.18 -24.66
C SER A 139 -2.14 15.45 -24.60
N ARG A 140 -2.53 14.84 -25.72
CA ARG A 140 -3.66 13.89 -25.79
C ARG A 140 -3.36 12.60 -25.03
N SER A 141 -2.08 12.27 -24.85
CA SER A 141 -1.60 11.10 -24.14
C SER A 141 -1.33 11.36 -22.66
N TYR A 142 -1.88 12.44 -22.09
CA TYR A 142 -1.72 12.75 -20.67
C TYR A 142 -2.09 11.56 -19.78
N ASN A 143 -1.19 11.23 -18.85
CA ASN A 143 -1.27 10.08 -17.94
C ASN A 143 -1.41 8.72 -18.67
N ARG A 144 -0.62 8.52 -19.71
CA ARG A 144 -0.61 7.28 -20.51
C ARG A 144 0.81 6.81 -20.80
N TRP A 145 0.94 5.50 -20.90
CA TRP A 145 2.09 4.86 -21.53
C TRP A 145 2.06 5.08 -23.03
N THR A 146 3.18 5.43 -23.60
CA THR A 146 3.34 5.62 -25.05
C THR A 146 4.61 4.95 -25.58
N GLU A 147 4.55 4.42 -26.79
CA GLU A 147 5.67 3.81 -27.53
C GLU A 147 5.48 4.10 -29.03
N PRO A 148 6.28 5.02 -29.61
CA PRO A 148 7.18 5.97 -28.97
C PRO A 148 6.44 7.14 -28.29
N ARG A 149 7.21 8.08 -27.70
CA ARG A 149 6.67 9.33 -27.18
C ARG A 149 6.05 10.15 -28.31
N PRO A 150 4.77 10.55 -28.23
CA PRO A 150 4.12 11.33 -29.28
C PRO A 150 4.67 12.77 -29.33
N ALA A 151 4.60 13.39 -30.50
CA ALA A 151 5.14 14.73 -30.75
C ALA A 151 4.49 15.82 -29.84
N ASP A 152 3.22 15.64 -29.49
CA ASP A 152 2.47 16.56 -28.61
C ASP A 152 2.77 16.38 -27.12
N CYS A 153 3.58 15.39 -26.73
CA CYS A 153 4.04 15.19 -25.36
C CYS A 153 5.50 15.65 -25.24
N ARG A 154 5.73 16.75 -24.54
CA ARG A 154 7.09 17.28 -24.35
C ARG A 154 7.95 16.30 -23.57
N ALA A 155 9.22 16.13 -23.98
CA ALA A 155 10.14 15.21 -23.29
C ALA A 155 10.42 15.63 -21.83
N THR A 156 10.40 16.93 -21.54
CA THR A 156 10.56 17.48 -20.18
C THR A 156 9.36 17.23 -19.26
N GLU A 157 8.23 16.85 -19.85
CA GLU A 157 6.98 16.53 -19.16
C GLU A 157 6.62 15.04 -19.35
N ALA A 158 7.62 14.20 -19.53
CA ALA A 158 7.44 12.76 -19.70
C ALA A 158 8.56 11.98 -19.05
N GLU A 159 8.25 10.82 -18.52
CA GLU A 159 9.24 9.89 -18.01
C GLU A 159 9.69 8.93 -19.12
N HIS A 160 10.98 8.95 -19.46
CA HIS A 160 11.59 7.92 -20.28
C HIS A 160 11.86 6.70 -19.41
N LEU A 161 10.96 5.74 -19.42
CA LEU A 161 10.89 4.68 -18.40
C LEU A 161 12.17 3.86 -18.29
N VAL A 162 12.85 3.61 -19.39
CA VAL A 162 14.10 2.82 -19.43
C VAL A 162 15.26 3.48 -18.66
N THR A 163 15.19 4.78 -18.38
CA THR A 163 16.24 5.51 -17.65
C THR A 163 16.19 5.29 -16.14
N TYR A 164 15.07 4.83 -15.60
CA TYR A 164 14.85 4.59 -14.16
C TYR A 164 15.18 3.13 -13.80
N ARG A 165 16.41 2.70 -14.07
CA ARG A 165 16.81 1.29 -14.02
C ARG A 165 16.52 0.59 -12.69
N THR A 166 16.75 1.27 -11.56
CA THR A 166 16.47 0.71 -10.24
C THR A 166 14.98 0.79 -9.92
N GLN A 167 14.39 1.97 -10.06
CA GLN A 167 13.01 2.22 -9.63
C GLN A 167 12.02 1.40 -10.46
N TYR A 168 12.24 1.31 -11.76
CA TYR A 168 11.36 0.59 -12.69
C TYR A 168 11.94 -0.77 -13.11
N ALA A 169 12.85 -1.34 -12.27
CA ALA A 169 13.15 -2.77 -12.39
C ALA A 169 11.85 -3.58 -12.35
N TYR A 170 10.97 -3.23 -11.40
CA TYR A 170 9.61 -3.77 -11.25
C TYR A 170 8.66 -2.68 -10.77
N ALA A 171 7.46 -2.61 -11.33
CA ALA A 171 6.44 -1.65 -10.93
C ALA A 171 5.02 -2.13 -11.20
N LEU A 172 4.05 -1.54 -10.47
CA LEU A 172 2.60 -1.63 -10.71
C LEU A 172 2.06 -0.24 -10.99
N VAL A 173 1.27 -0.10 -12.04
CA VAL A 173 0.54 1.14 -12.31
C VAL A 173 -0.57 1.28 -11.27
N VAL A 174 -0.63 2.45 -10.63
CA VAL A 174 -1.73 2.82 -9.75
C VAL A 174 -2.78 3.57 -10.55
N GLY A 175 -4.04 3.18 -10.45
CA GLY A 175 -5.16 3.73 -11.22
C GLY A 175 -5.53 5.18 -10.85
N PHE A 176 -4.62 5.90 -10.16
CA PHE A 176 -4.80 7.30 -9.86
C PHE A 176 -4.91 8.15 -11.13
N ASN A 177 -6.01 8.90 -11.25
CA ASN A 177 -6.24 9.79 -12.39
C ASN A 177 -6.04 9.09 -13.75
N TYR A 178 -6.31 7.79 -13.84
CA TYR A 178 -5.94 6.96 -14.99
C TYR A 178 -7.06 6.84 -16.01
N ASP A 179 -8.25 6.35 -15.67
CA ASP A 179 -9.30 6.05 -16.65
C ASP A 179 -9.82 7.31 -17.35
N ARG A 180 -10.11 8.36 -16.59
CA ARG A 180 -10.58 9.66 -17.06
C ARG A 180 -9.66 10.76 -16.50
N PRO A 181 -8.48 10.98 -17.11
CA PRO A 181 -7.49 11.90 -16.56
C PRO A 181 -8.01 13.32 -16.48
N VAL A 182 -7.93 13.90 -15.31
CA VAL A 182 -8.14 15.34 -15.08
C VAL A 182 -6.79 16.03 -15.14
N ARG A 183 -6.62 16.91 -16.10
CA ARG A 183 -5.36 17.67 -16.32
C ARG A 183 -5.04 18.52 -15.09
N GLY A 184 -3.76 18.59 -14.73
CA GLY A 184 -3.28 19.30 -13.55
C GLY A 184 -3.40 18.54 -12.23
N ARG A 185 -4.12 17.40 -12.18
CA ARG A 185 -4.22 16.57 -10.97
C ARG A 185 -2.96 15.75 -10.72
N GLY A 186 -2.24 15.42 -11.76
CA GLY A 186 -1.00 14.62 -11.75
C GLY A 186 -1.15 13.32 -12.50
N ALA A 187 0.01 12.74 -12.84
CA ALA A 187 0.16 11.57 -13.69
C ALA A 187 1.30 10.70 -13.19
N GLY A 188 1.39 9.45 -13.66
CA GLY A 188 2.54 8.58 -13.40
C GLY A 188 2.69 8.20 -11.93
N ILE A 189 1.64 7.75 -11.27
CA ILE A 189 1.71 7.21 -9.92
C ILE A 189 1.84 5.69 -10.00
N PHE A 190 2.92 5.17 -9.41
CA PHE A 190 3.27 3.75 -9.42
C PHE A 190 3.58 3.24 -8.01
N LEU A 191 3.45 1.94 -7.80
CA LEU A 191 4.13 1.21 -6.74
C LEU A 191 5.37 0.56 -7.38
N HIS A 192 6.58 0.90 -6.93
CA HIS A 192 7.82 0.52 -7.59
C HIS A 192 8.97 0.22 -6.61
N VAL A 193 10.12 -0.19 -7.12
CA VAL A 193 11.32 -0.46 -6.32
C VAL A 193 11.90 0.83 -5.75
N ASP A 194 12.40 0.79 -4.51
CA ASP A 194 13.05 1.92 -3.84
C ASP A 194 14.21 2.51 -4.65
N GLY A 195 14.21 3.83 -4.76
CA GLY A 195 15.35 4.61 -5.19
C GLY A 195 16.10 5.23 -4.00
N ARG A 196 16.68 6.42 -4.22
CA ARG A 196 17.35 7.20 -3.19
C ARG A 196 16.35 8.17 -2.53
N GLY A 197 15.91 7.90 -1.30
CA GLY A 197 15.05 8.81 -0.54
C GLY A 197 13.56 8.78 -0.95
N ALA A 198 12.85 9.88 -0.68
CA ALA A 198 11.43 10.04 -1.00
C ALA A 198 11.20 10.13 -2.51
N THR A 199 9.97 9.80 -2.95
CA THR A 199 9.59 9.79 -4.37
C THR A 199 9.10 11.16 -4.85
N ALA A 200 8.75 11.27 -6.12
CA ALA A 200 8.04 12.43 -6.69
C ALA A 200 6.50 12.31 -6.59
N GLY A 201 6.00 11.35 -5.80
CA GLY A 201 4.58 11.11 -5.58
C GLY A 201 4.18 9.64 -5.64
N CYS A 202 5.01 8.75 -6.15
CA CYS A 202 4.82 7.31 -6.14
C CYS A 202 4.90 6.72 -4.72
N VAL A 203 4.53 5.45 -4.59
CA VAL A 203 4.88 4.60 -3.44
C VAL A 203 6.04 3.71 -3.86
N SER A 204 7.08 3.59 -3.03
CA SER A 204 8.15 2.63 -3.31
C SER A 204 8.42 1.70 -2.13
N VAL A 205 8.97 0.52 -2.44
CA VAL A 205 9.29 -0.55 -1.50
C VAL A 205 10.62 -1.21 -1.89
N PRO A 206 11.31 -1.94 -1.00
CA PRO A 206 12.47 -2.73 -1.36
C PRO A 206 12.19 -3.70 -2.52
N GLU A 207 13.21 -3.96 -3.36
CA GLU A 207 13.06 -4.79 -4.56
C GLU A 207 12.49 -6.18 -4.26
N ASP A 208 12.95 -6.82 -3.19
CA ASP A 208 12.49 -8.14 -2.80
C ASP A 208 11.00 -8.14 -2.40
N ALA A 209 10.52 -7.05 -1.78
CA ALA A 209 9.09 -6.85 -1.49
C ALA A 209 8.30 -6.66 -2.78
N MET A 210 8.79 -5.84 -3.74
CA MET A 210 8.12 -5.64 -5.02
C MET A 210 8.00 -6.96 -5.81
N ARG A 211 9.06 -7.77 -5.82
CA ARG A 211 9.04 -9.11 -6.43
C ARG A 211 8.04 -10.05 -5.76
N ARG A 212 7.89 -9.98 -4.42
CA ARG A 212 6.88 -10.77 -3.69
C ARG A 212 5.47 -10.31 -4.04
N ILE A 213 5.23 -9.00 -4.08
CA ILE A 213 3.94 -8.42 -4.46
C ILE A 213 3.53 -8.87 -5.86
N LEU A 214 4.44 -8.82 -6.85
CA LEU A 214 4.15 -9.24 -8.22
C LEU A 214 3.82 -10.73 -8.35
N ARG A 215 4.43 -11.60 -7.53
CA ARG A 215 4.08 -13.03 -7.51
C ARG A 215 2.79 -13.33 -6.76
N TRP A 216 2.45 -12.47 -5.81
CA TRP A 216 1.25 -12.60 -4.99
C TRP A 216 0.00 -12.07 -5.70
N ALA A 217 0.12 -11.02 -6.50
CA ALA A 217 -1.02 -10.38 -7.16
C ALA A 217 -1.64 -11.28 -8.23
N GLU A 218 -2.93 -11.59 -8.08
CA GLU A 218 -3.72 -12.42 -8.99
C GLU A 218 -4.84 -11.57 -9.61
N PRO A 219 -4.98 -11.49 -10.95
CA PRO A 219 -6.00 -10.66 -11.60
C PRO A 219 -7.44 -11.01 -11.18
N GLU A 220 -7.72 -12.30 -11.00
CA GLU A 220 -9.02 -12.82 -10.62
C GLU A 220 -9.44 -12.38 -9.23
N GLU A 221 -8.47 -12.16 -8.33
CA GLU A 221 -8.66 -11.67 -6.96
C GLU A 221 -8.85 -10.14 -6.91
N ARG A 222 -8.70 -9.47 -8.04
CA ARG A 222 -8.91 -8.02 -8.23
C ARG A 222 -8.19 -7.18 -7.17
N PRO A 223 -6.84 -7.24 -7.10
CA PRO A 223 -6.09 -6.48 -6.13
C PRO A 223 -6.30 -4.97 -6.32
N HIS A 224 -6.37 -4.25 -5.20
CA HIS A 224 -6.43 -2.79 -5.14
C HIS A 224 -5.30 -2.27 -4.27
N LEU A 225 -4.96 -0.99 -4.44
CA LEU A 225 -4.03 -0.28 -3.56
C LEU A 225 -4.77 0.83 -2.82
N ALA A 226 -4.76 0.76 -1.50
CA ALA A 226 -5.25 1.80 -0.62
C ALA A 226 -4.08 2.60 -0.05
N ILE A 227 -4.04 3.90 -0.31
CA ILE A 227 -3.01 4.82 0.19
C ILE A 227 -3.65 5.76 1.20
N GLY A 228 -3.06 5.88 2.39
CA GLY A 228 -3.58 6.76 3.42
C GLY A 228 -2.65 6.92 4.62
N THR A 229 -3.17 7.53 5.68
CA THR A 229 -2.47 7.65 6.96
C THR A 229 -3.06 6.73 8.01
N SER A 230 -2.30 6.43 9.07
CA SER A 230 -2.77 5.56 10.15
C SER A 230 -4.04 6.09 10.81
N GLY A 231 -4.21 7.40 10.94
CA GLY A 231 -5.39 8.05 11.48
C GLY A 231 -6.55 8.15 10.50
N GLY A 232 -6.28 8.28 9.19
CA GLY A 232 -7.28 8.45 8.14
C GLY A 232 -7.55 7.22 7.28
N ALA A 233 -6.77 6.14 7.44
CA ALA A 233 -6.82 4.97 6.56
C ALA A 233 -8.19 4.25 6.55
N THR A 234 -8.95 4.35 7.64
CA THR A 234 -10.30 3.78 7.73
C THR A 234 -11.35 4.55 6.94
N ALA A 235 -11.04 5.78 6.53
CA ALA A 235 -11.90 6.65 5.73
C ALA A 235 -11.45 6.70 4.25
N ILE A 236 -10.64 5.73 3.79
CA ILE A 236 -10.23 5.65 2.39
C ILE A 236 -11.45 5.39 1.53
N THR A 237 -11.59 6.22 0.51
CA THR A 237 -12.65 6.12 -0.50
C THR A 237 -12.03 5.89 -1.88
N ARG A 238 -12.84 5.37 -2.81
CA ARG A 238 -12.44 5.22 -4.20
C ARG A 238 -12.64 6.56 -4.93
N TYR A 239 -11.66 6.95 -5.73
CA TYR A 239 -11.69 8.13 -6.59
C TYR A 239 -11.75 7.76 -8.07
#